data_d5127b89bd153e2140f08e0c93c07fe7
#
_entry.id   d5127b89bd153e2140f08e0c93c07fe7
#
_cell.length_a   1.000
_cell.length_b   1.000
_cell.length_c   1.000
_cell.angle_alpha   90.00
_cell.angle_beta   90.00
_cell.angle_gamma   90.00
#
_symmetry.space_group_name_H-M   'P 1'
#
loop_
_entity.id
_entity.type
_entity.pdbx_description
1 polymer ?
#
loop_
_entity_poly.entity_id
_entity_poly.type
_entity_poly.pdbx_seq_one_letter_code
_entity_poly.pdbx_strand_id
1 'polypeptide(L)'
;ELPSIDEMQEGRDNLAKANNCVDFVVTHCLSGKMQEKLQTVLAAKGMDNLSKKIGAYEKDILNIYFDEIEEKLMYKHWFCGHYHVNCRIDNQHTVLYEDILWNI
;
A
#
# COMPACT_ATOMS: atom_id res chain seq x y z
N GLU A 1 -14.37 4.47 -2.87
CA GLU A 1 -14.74 5.68 -2.14
C GLU A 1 -13.63 6.11 -1.20
N LEU A 2 -13.34 7.41 -1.18
CA LEU A 2 -12.27 7.94 -0.35
C LEU A 2 -12.74 8.20 1.08
N PRO A 3 -11.88 8.01 2.08
CA PRO A 3 -12.23 8.32 3.45
C PRO A 3 -12.38 9.82 3.67
N SER A 4 -13.20 10.19 4.64
CA SER A 4 -13.34 11.58 5.05
C SER A 4 -12.12 12.03 5.90
N ILE A 5 -12.02 13.34 6.09
CA ILE A 5 -10.99 13.90 6.99
C ILE A 5 -11.14 13.33 8.40
N ASP A 6 -12.36 13.20 8.88
CA ASP A 6 -12.63 12.67 10.23
C ASP A 6 -12.24 11.19 10.34
N GLU A 7 -12.51 10.40 9.31
CA GLU A 7 -12.12 8.99 9.28
C GLU A 7 -10.61 8.83 9.27
N MET A 8 -9.90 9.66 8.52
CA MET A 8 -8.44 9.64 8.50
C MET A 8 -7.86 10.03 9.86
N GLN A 9 -8.46 11.02 10.53
CA GLN A 9 -8.02 11.41 11.86
C GLN A 9 -8.29 10.32 12.88
N GLU A 10 -9.42 9.65 12.78
CA GLU A 10 -9.73 8.50 13.63
C GLU A 10 -8.69 7.39 13.46
N GLY A 11 -8.27 7.13 12.22
CA GLY A 11 -7.20 6.18 11.94
C GLY A 11 -5.89 6.56 12.63
N ARG A 12 -5.50 7.83 12.56
CA ARG A 12 -4.30 8.32 13.25
C ARG A 12 -4.40 8.14 14.75
N ASP A 13 -5.54 8.46 15.32
CA ASP A 13 -5.77 8.36 16.76
C ASP A 13 -5.71 6.92 17.23
N ASN A 14 -6.31 6.00 16.47
CA ASN A 14 -6.29 4.58 16.78
C ASN A 14 -4.88 4.00 16.71
N LEU A 15 -4.10 4.39 15.73
CA LEU A 15 -2.70 3.97 15.62
C LEU A 15 -1.86 4.53 16.77
N ALA A 16 -2.09 5.78 17.16
CA ALA A 16 -1.40 6.38 18.30
C ALA A 16 -1.69 5.62 19.59
N LYS A 17 -2.93 5.15 19.77
CA LYS A 17 -3.31 4.33 20.94
C LYS A 17 -2.53 3.01 20.97
N ALA A 18 -2.12 2.50 19.82
CA ALA A 18 -1.29 1.31 19.70
C ALA A 18 0.21 1.65 19.67
N ASN A 19 0.59 2.87 20.06
CA ASN A 19 1.96 3.39 20.02
C ASN A 19 2.57 3.35 18.61
N ASN A 20 1.75 3.50 17.59
CA ASN A 20 2.15 3.40 16.18
C ASN A 20 2.93 2.12 15.87
N CYS A 21 2.48 1.00 16.45
CA CYS A 21 3.11 -0.30 16.26
C CYS A 21 2.04 -1.37 16.07
N VAL A 22 2.10 -2.04 14.93
CA VAL A 22 1.18 -3.13 14.59
C VAL A 22 1.97 -4.25 13.90
N ASP A 23 1.42 -5.45 13.85
CA ASP A 23 2.09 -6.54 13.14
C ASP A 23 1.89 -6.44 11.64
N PHE A 24 0.65 -6.27 11.19
CA PHE A 24 0.31 -6.27 9.77
C PHE A 24 -0.63 -5.12 9.44
N VAL A 25 -0.46 -4.59 8.23
CA VAL A 25 -1.35 -3.60 7.64
C VAL A 25 -1.97 -4.19 6.39
N VAL A 26 -3.27 -4.01 6.22
CA VAL A 26 -3.98 -4.43 5.01
C VAL A 26 -4.78 -3.25 4.52
N THR A 27 -4.52 -2.81 3.30
CA THR A 27 -5.20 -1.66 2.70
C THR A 27 -5.65 -1.98 1.28
N HIS A 28 -6.50 -1.11 0.73
CA HIS A 28 -6.94 -1.25 -0.66
C HIS A 28 -5.80 -0.93 -1.64
N CYS A 29 -5.06 0.14 -1.39
CA CYS A 29 -3.97 0.58 -2.27
C CYS A 29 -2.71 0.91 -1.45
N LEU A 30 -1.65 1.24 -2.14
CA LEU A 30 -0.36 1.59 -1.55
C LEU A 30 -0.26 3.08 -1.20
N SER A 31 0.72 3.42 -0.37
CA SER A 31 1.19 4.78 -0.25
C SER A 31 1.70 5.28 -1.61
N GLY A 32 1.77 6.58 -1.77
CA GLY A 32 2.27 7.16 -3.02
C GLY A 32 3.69 6.72 -3.36
N LYS A 33 4.56 6.68 -2.36
CA LYS A 33 5.95 6.24 -2.54
C LYS A 33 6.05 4.77 -2.93
N MET A 34 5.23 3.92 -2.32
CA MET A 34 5.25 2.50 -2.63
C MET A 34 4.61 2.19 -3.98
N GLN A 35 3.65 2.98 -4.42
CA GLN A 35 3.11 2.87 -5.77
C GLN A 35 4.18 3.15 -6.83
N GLU A 36 5.02 4.16 -6.60
CA GLU A 36 6.16 4.44 -7.47
C GLU A 36 7.17 3.28 -7.47
N LYS A 37 7.43 2.73 -6.30
CA LYS A 37 8.35 1.59 -6.18
C LYS A 37 7.80 0.35 -6.88
N LEU A 38 6.50 0.10 -6.77
CA LEU A 38 5.85 -0.99 -7.50
C LEU A 38 6.06 -0.83 -9.00
N GLN A 39 5.87 0.37 -9.52
CA GLN A 39 6.10 0.66 -10.94
C GLN A 39 7.52 0.26 -11.35
N THR A 40 8.51 0.67 -10.57
CA THR A 40 9.92 0.36 -10.83
C THR A 40 10.20 -1.15 -10.80
N VAL A 41 9.66 -1.84 -9.80
CA VAL A 41 9.83 -3.29 -9.65
C VAL A 41 9.21 -4.04 -10.82
N LEU A 42 8.01 -3.65 -11.24
CA LEU A 42 7.33 -4.27 -12.37
C LEU A 42 8.10 -4.07 -13.67
N ALA A 43 8.61 -2.88 -13.90
CA ALA A 43 9.46 -2.61 -15.07
C ALA A 43 10.71 -3.49 -15.06
N ALA A 44 11.34 -3.64 -13.90
CA ALA A 44 12.53 -4.50 -13.76
C ALA A 44 12.22 -5.98 -14.01
N LYS A 45 10.97 -6.39 -13.84
CA LYS A 45 10.51 -7.76 -14.13
C LYS A 45 10.05 -7.94 -15.57
N GLY A 46 10.18 -6.93 -16.41
CA GLY A 46 9.76 -6.99 -17.80
C GLY A 46 8.26 -6.75 -18.00
N MET A 47 7.55 -6.29 -16.99
CA MET A 47 6.11 -6.01 -17.05
C MET A 47 5.84 -4.55 -17.39
N ASP A 48 6.39 -4.09 -18.52
CA ASP A 48 6.39 -2.69 -18.89
C ASP A 48 5.01 -2.09 -19.07
N ASN A 49 4.07 -2.83 -19.67
CA ASN A 49 2.72 -2.32 -19.91
C ASN A 49 2.00 -2.07 -18.59
N LEU A 50 2.13 -2.97 -17.63
CA LEU A 50 1.53 -2.83 -16.31
C LEU A 50 2.21 -1.70 -15.54
N SER A 51 3.52 -1.61 -15.61
CA SER A 51 4.29 -0.51 -15.01
C SER A 51 3.80 0.85 -15.51
N LYS A 52 3.62 0.99 -16.83
CA LYS A 52 3.11 2.23 -17.42
C LYS A 52 1.68 2.52 -16.98
N LYS A 53 0.83 1.51 -16.92
CA LYS A 53 -0.55 1.67 -16.46
C LYS A 53 -0.59 2.21 -15.02
N ILE A 54 0.22 1.66 -14.15
CA ILE A 54 0.29 2.11 -12.75
C ILE A 54 0.89 3.51 -12.67
N GLY A 55 1.90 3.81 -13.49
CA GLY A 55 2.47 5.14 -13.56
C GLY A 55 1.50 6.23 -14.00
N ALA A 56 0.43 5.85 -14.71
CA ALA A 56 -0.62 6.77 -15.12
C ALA A 56 -1.67 7.02 -14.03
N TYR A 57 -1.65 6.27 -12.93
CA TYR A 57 -2.57 6.50 -11.81
C TYR A 57 -2.19 7.77 -11.08
N GLU A 58 -3.16 8.67 -10.94
CA GLU A 58 -2.96 9.85 -10.11
C GLU A 58 -2.94 9.44 -8.64
N LYS A 59 -2.05 10.06 -7.89
CA LYS A 59 -2.03 9.88 -6.45
C LYS A 59 -3.17 10.69 -5.84
N ASP A 60 -4.01 10.02 -5.11
CA ASP A 60 -5.13 10.65 -4.43
C ASP A 60 -4.81 10.88 -2.95
N ILE A 61 -5.80 11.41 -2.23
CA ILE A 61 -5.64 11.71 -0.80
C ILE A 61 -5.31 10.46 0.01
N LEU A 62 -5.77 9.30 -0.40
CA LEU A 62 -5.51 8.05 0.30
C LEU A 62 -4.05 7.62 0.17
N ASN A 63 -3.47 7.76 -1.03
CA ASN A 63 -2.04 7.50 -1.23
C ASN A 63 -1.19 8.41 -0.36
N ILE A 64 -1.54 9.69 -0.28
CA ILE A 64 -0.84 10.69 0.54
C ILE A 64 -0.97 10.37 2.02
N TYR A 65 -2.16 10.00 2.45
CA TYR A 65 -2.42 9.60 3.84
C TYR A 65 -1.56 8.39 4.23
N PHE A 66 -1.45 7.40 3.36
CA PHE A 66 -0.60 6.24 3.60
C PHE A 66 0.89 6.59 3.61
N ASP A 67 1.34 7.57 2.85
CA ASP A 67 2.70 8.08 2.97
C ASP A 67 2.98 8.59 4.37
N GLU A 68 2.04 9.33 4.96
CA GLU A 68 2.14 9.82 6.33
C GLU A 68 2.19 8.66 7.33
N ILE A 69 1.30 7.69 7.17
CA ILE A 69 1.24 6.52 8.06
C ILE A 69 2.56 5.73 8.01
N GLU A 70 3.12 5.52 6.82
CA GLU A 70 4.37 4.78 6.66
C GLU A 70 5.55 5.42 7.39
N GLU A 71 5.58 6.74 7.48
CA GLU A 71 6.65 7.46 8.18
C GLU A 71 6.65 7.21 9.68
N LYS A 72 5.48 6.95 10.25
CA LYS A 72 5.31 6.86 11.72
C LYS A 72 5.12 5.44 12.21
N LEU A 73 4.60 4.55 11.38
CA LEU A 73 4.14 3.24 11.80
C LEU A 73 5.28 2.23 11.78
N MET A 74 5.38 1.45 12.84
CA MET A 74 6.24 0.28 12.90
C MET A 74 5.37 -0.94 12.63
N TYR A 75 5.74 -1.73 11.62
CA TYR A 75 4.95 -2.89 11.20
C TYR A 75 5.87 -3.96 10.59
N LYS A 76 5.40 -5.20 10.59
CA LYS A 76 6.14 -6.30 9.99
C LYS A 76 5.92 -6.38 8.49
N HIS A 77 4.66 -6.29 8.05
CA HIS A 77 4.34 -6.40 6.63
C HIS A 77 3.07 -5.64 6.29
N TRP A 78 3.07 -5.04 5.10
CA TRP A 78 1.94 -4.30 4.54
C TRP A 78 1.46 -5.01 3.30
N PHE A 79 0.17 -5.37 3.28
CA PHE A 79 -0.49 -6.03 2.17
C PHE A 79 -1.52 -5.10 1.54
N CYS A 80 -1.64 -5.11 0.22
CA CYS A 80 -2.71 -4.39 -0.46
C CYS A 80 -3.16 -5.12 -1.73
N GLY A 81 -4.32 -4.72 -2.24
CA GLY A 81 -4.86 -5.21 -3.50
C GLY A 81 -4.76 -4.16 -4.59
N HIS A 82 -5.84 -3.94 -5.33
CA HIS A 82 -6.07 -2.87 -6.30
C HIS A 82 -5.36 -3.02 -7.65
N TYR A 83 -4.10 -3.41 -7.70
CA TYR A 83 -3.26 -3.31 -8.90
C TYR A 83 -3.34 -4.51 -9.84
N HIS A 84 -4.15 -5.51 -9.50
CA HIS A 84 -4.38 -6.71 -10.29
C HIS A 84 -3.09 -7.48 -10.64
N VAL A 85 -2.21 -7.56 -9.69
CA VAL A 85 -0.95 -8.30 -9.83
C VAL A 85 -0.54 -8.86 -8.46
N ASN A 86 0.12 -10.01 -8.48
CA ASN A 86 0.79 -10.55 -7.30
C ASN A 86 2.25 -10.11 -7.38
N CYS A 87 2.69 -9.30 -6.45
CA CYS A 87 4.06 -8.78 -6.46
C CYS A 87 4.55 -8.49 -5.05
N ARG A 88 5.66 -9.09 -4.67
CA ARG A 88 6.38 -8.69 -3.47
C ARG A 88 7.31 -7.55 -3.85
N ILE A 89 6.98 -6.34 -3.40
CA ILE A 89 7.73 -5.14 -3.75
C ILE A 89 9.09 -5.12 -3.05
N ASP A 90 9.06 -5.41 -1.74
CA ASP A 90 10.25 -5.48 -0.90
C ASP A 90 9.97 -6.38 0.31
N ASN A 91 10.83 -6.33 1.33
CA ASN A 91 10.69 -7.19 2.50
C ASN A 91 9.47 -6.88 3.36
N GLN A 92 8.85 -5.72 3.18
CA GLN A 92 7.73 -5.27 3.99
C GLN A 92 6.44 -5.04 3.23
N HIS A 93 6.43 -5.13 1.88
CA HIS A 93 5.26 -4.77 1.08
C HIS A 93 4.97 -5.83 0.03
N THR A 94 3.73 -6.30 0.00
CA THR A 94 3.26 -7.27 -1.00
C THR A 94 1.92 -6.83 -1.55
N VAL A 95 1.81 -6.85 -2.88
CA VAL A 95 0.54 -6.62 -3.59
C VAL A 95 -0.05 -7.98 -3.93
N LEU A 96 -1.33 -8.14 -3.64
CA LEU A 96 -2.07 -9.38 -3.83
C LEU A 96 -3.17 -9.17 -4.85
N TYR A 97 -3.38 -10.14 -5.72
CA TYR A 97 -4.48 -10.08 -6.67
C TYR A 97 -5.55 -11.13 -6.35
N GLU A 98 -5.23 -12.39 -6.49
CA GLU A 98 -6.15 -13.47 -6.15
C GLU A 98 -5.36 -14.62 -5.55
N ASP A 99 -5.99 -15.61 -5.01
CA ASP A 99 -5.43 -16.88 -4.52
C ASP A 99 -4.52 -16.82 -3.29
N ILE A 100 -3.75 -15.80 -3.11
CA ILE A 100 -2.69 -15.79 -2.11
C ILE A 100 -3.22 -15.89 -0.68
N LEU A 101 -4.35 -15.27 -0.40
CA LEU A 101 -4.95 -15.30 0.93
C LEU A 101 -5.42 -16.70 1.34
N TRP A 102 -5.62 -17.57 0.36
CA TRP A 102 -6.08 -18.95 0.60
C TRP A 102 -4.95 -19.90 0.94
N ASN A 103 -3.71 -19.49 0.73
CA ASN A 103 -2.52 -20.33 0.90
C ASN A 103 -1.71 -19.96 2.15
N ILE A 104 -2.23 -19.09 2.95
CA ILE A 104 -1.55 -18.64 4.19
C ILE A 104 -1.93 -19.55 5.40
#